data_5cf7f4b7637980194f21b8f8a0e90abf
#
_entry.id   5cf7f4b7637980194f21b8f8a0e90abf
#
_cell.length_a   1.000
_cell.length_b   1.000
_cell.length_c   1.000
_cell.angle_alpha   90.00
_cell.angle_beta   90.00
_cell.angle_gamma   90.00
#
_symmetry.space_group_name_H-M   'P 1'
#
loop_
_entity.id
_entity.type
_entity.pdbx_description
1 polymer ?
#
loop_
_entity_poly.entity_id
_entity_poly.type
_entity_poly.pdbx_seq_one_letter_code
_entity_poly.pdbx_strand_id
1 'polypeptide(L)'
;MSNTKKNLSRRHFIQSAGLVSAPFILPSHIWAAKGNDAPNNRVNVAVIGPGKQGKSHVHRLLRNSETQVVGFAEVAKVRSDHTKQLVEGHYGKNTPAGNWKGLTVTKDYRELLALEHVDAVLIATPDHWHGEPTIL
;
A
#
# COMPACT_ATOMS: atom_id res chain seq x y z
N MET A 1 34.58 19.78 -46.48
CA MET A 1 33.89 19.42 -45.23
C MET A 1 33.94 17.91 -45.07
N SER A 2 34.89 17.45 -44.28
CA SER A 2 35.12 16.00 -44.11
C SER A 2 34.31 15.49 -42.92
N ASN A 3 33.36 14.61 -43.19
CA ASN A 3 32.48 14.01 -42.19
C ASN A 3 33.11 12.71 -41.66
N THR A 4 33.88 12.83 -40.59
CA THR A 4 34.57 11.70 -39.97
C THR A 4 33.56 10.87 -39.16
N LYS A 5 33.05 9.80 -39.75
CA LYS A 5 32.25 8.80 -39.03
C LYS A 5 33.11 8.17 -37.95
N LYS A 6 32.88 8.51 -36.68
CA LYS A 6 33.47 7.81 -35.52
C LYS A 6 32.88 6.38 -35.44
N ASN A 7 33.66 5.40 -35.87
CA ASN A 7 33.33 3.98 -35.67
C ASN A 7 33.40 3.66 -34.18
N LEU A 8 32.26 3.47 -33.55
CA LEU A 8 32.17 2.97 -32.18
C LEU A 8 32.68 1.53 -32.16
N SER A 9 33.78 1.30 -31.44
CA SER A 9 34.34 -0.03 -31.25
C SER A 9 33.36 -0.89 -30.43
N ARG A 10 33.26 -2.20 -30.76
CA ARG A 10 32.44 -3.17 -29.99
C ARG A 10 32.73 -3.11 -28.49
N ARG A 11 33.96 -2.82 -28.13
CA ARG A 11 34.42 -2.70 -26.73
C ARG A 11 33.77 -1.47 -26.02
N HIS A 12 33.66 -0.33 -26.71
CA HIS A 12 32.98 0.86 -26.18
C HIS A 12 31.48 0.68 -26.07
N PHE A 13 30.86 -0.07 -26.98
CA PHE A 13 29.45 -0.40 -26.90
C PHE A 13 29.14 -1.29 -25.71
N ILE A 14 29.95 -2.31 -25.45
CA ILE A 14 29.76 -3.21 -24.29
C ILE A 14 30.01 -2.47 -22.97
N GLN A 15 30.99 -1.56 -22.91
CA GLN A 15 31.24 -0.76 -21.72
C GLN A 15 30.11 0.24 -21.42
N SER A 16 29.52 0.86 -22.43
CA SER A 16 28.39 1.77 -22.25
C SER A 16 27.07 1.03 -21.96
N ALA A 17 26.85 -0.15 -22.53
CA ALA A 17 25.66 -0.97 -22.23
C ALA A 17 25.67 -1.53 -20.80
N GLY A 18 26.87 -1.83 -20.24
CA GLY A 18 27.00 -2.29 -18.86
C GLY A 18 26.63 -1.23 -17.80
N LEU A 19 26.67 0.04 -18.12
CA LEU A 19 26.29 1.13 -17.23
C LEU A 19 24.77 1.39 -17.19
N VAL A 20 24.04 0.96 -18.23
CA VAL A 20 22.57 1.18 -18.33
C VAL A 20 21.78 -0.03 -17.82
N SER A 21 22.39 -1.21 -17.73
CA SER A 21 21.75 -2.46 -17.31
C SER A 21 22.13 -2.91 -15.89
N ALA A 22 22.75 -2.04 -15.08
CA ALA A 22 22.88 -2.34 -13.66
C ALA A 22 21.46 -2.44 -13.07
N PRO A 23 20.99 -3.62 -12.60
CA PRO A 23 19.73 -3.69 -11.90
C PRO A 23 19.80 -2.72 -10.73
N PHE A 24 18.82 -1.85 -10.59
CA PHE A 24 18.67 -1.04 -9.39
C PHE A 24 18.36 -2.00 -8.24
N ILE A 25 19.42 -2.60 -7.69
CA ILE A 25 19.33 -3.34 -6.44
C ILE A 25 19.23 -2.28 -5.34
N LEU A 26 17.99 -1.89 -5.04
CA LEU A 26 17.74 -1.07 -3.87
C LEU A 26 18.13 -1.91 -2.65
N PRO A 27 19.08 -1.44 -1.82
CA PRO A 27 19.48 -2.16 -0.63
C PRO A 27 18.25 -2.44 0.24
N SER A 28 18.11 -3.66 0.73
CA SER A 28 16.98 -4.10 1.55
C SER A 28 16.71 -3.23 2.79
N HIS A 29 17.72 -2.51 3.29
CA HIS A 29 17.57 -1.57 4.41
C HIS A 29 16.75 -0.31 4.05
N ILE A 30 16.57 0.01 2.76
CA ILE A 30 15.69 1.12 2.34
C ILE A 30 14.22 0.70 2.48
N TRP A 31 13.93 -0.60 2.36
CA TRP A 31 12.58 -1.17 2.46
C TRP A 31 12.21 -1.60 3.88
N ALA A 32 13.20 -1.91 4.70
CA ALA A 32 13.04 -2.28 6.09
C ALA A 32 13.65 -1.18 6.97
N ALA A 33 12.98 -0.05 7.12
CA ALA A 33 13.26 0.85 8.23
C ALA A 33 13.16 0.04 9.54
N LYS A 34 14.18 0.14 10.40
CA LYS A 34 14.34 -0.63 11.64
C LYS A 34 13.00 -0.94 12.31
N GLY A 35 12.63 -2.22 12.36
CA GLY A 35 11.47 -2.71 13.10
C GLY A 35 10.17 -2.87 12.31
N ASN A 36 10.15 -2.64 11.01
CA ASN A 36 9.03 -2.96 10.13
C ASN A 36 9.42 -4.07 9.17
N ASP A 37 8.63 -5.13 9.10
CA ASP A 37 8.77 -6.15 8.08
C ASP A 37 8.74 -5.51 6.69
N ALA A 38 9.51 -6.10 5.76
CA ALA A 38 9.51 -5.62 4.37
C ALA A 38 8.06 -5.55 3.85
N PRO A 39 7.72 -4.58 2.99
CA PRO A 39 6.35 -4.44 2.47
C PRO A 39 5.76 -5.73 1.92
N ASN A 40 6.59 -6.61 1.34
CA ASN A 40 6.18 -7.91 0.80
C ASN A 40 5.87 -8.97 1.87
N ASN A 41 6.18 -8.72 3.15
CA ASN A 41 5.93 -9.65 4.24
C ASN A 41 4.69 -9.27 5.06
N ARG A 42 3.93 -8.27 4.63
CA ARG A 42 2.71 -7.83 5.32
C ARG A 42 1.49 -8.23 4.52
N VAL A 43 0.45 -8.61 5.25
CA VAL A 43 -0.88 -8.83 4.66
C VAL A 43 -1.58 -7.47 4.51
N ASN A 44 -1.90 -7.09 3.29
CA ASN A 44 -2.65 -5.88 2.98
C ASN A 44 -4.14 -6.10 3.24
N VAL A 45 -4.65 -5.45 4.26
CA VAL A 45 -6.03 -5.64 4.71
C VAL A 45 -6.90 -4.45 4.31
N ALA A 46 -8.03 -4.75 3.67
CA ALA A 46 -9.11 -3.80 3.45
C ALA A 46 -10.21 -3.98 4.51
N VAL A 47 -10.86 -2.90 4.94
CA VAL A 47 -11.91 -2.95 5.96
C VAL A 47 -13.23 -2.43 5.40
N ILE A 48 -14.29 -3.24 5.48
CA ILE A 48 -15.64 -2.84 5.07
C ILE A 48 -16.47 -2.56 6.34
N GLY A 49 -16.97 -1.33 6.46
CA GLY A 49 -17.79 -0.88 7.59
C GLY A 49 -17.00 -0.66 8.88
N PRO A 50 -15.99 0.23 8.93
CA PRO A 50 -15.27 0.56 10.15
C PRO A 50 -16.11 1.39 11.14
N GLY A 51 -17.30 0.88 11.47
CA GLY A 51 -18.19 1.41 12.48
C GLY A 51 -17.65 1.20 13.91
N LYS A 52 -18.55 1.11 14.91
CA LYS A 52 -18.15 0.97 16.31
C LYS A 52 -17.25 -0.26 16.54
N GLN A 53 -17.66 -1.44 16.05
CA GLN A 53 -16.88 -2.67 16.13
C GLN A 53 -15.68 -2.65 15.15
N GLY A 54 -15.91 -2.28 13.91
CA GLY A 54 -14.87 -2.21 12.88
C GLY A 54 -13.70 -1.33 13.30
N LYS A 55 -13.93 -0.24 14.01
CA LYS A 55 -12.89 0.62 14.57
C LYS A 55 -11.97 -0.12 15.54
N SER A 56 -12.51 -0.98 16.41
CA SER A 56 -11.72 -1.81 17.32
C SER A 56 -10.80 -2.76 16.53
N HIS A 57 -11.32 -3.33 15.45
CA HIS A 57 -10.52 -4.18 14.56
C HIS A 57 -9.44 -3.40 13.83
N VAL A 58 -9.75 -2.20 13.32
CA VAL A 58 -8.74 -1.31 12.71
C VAL A 58 -7.61 -1.04 13.71
N HIS A 59 -7.91 -0.72 14.96
CA HIS A 59 -6.88 -0.52 15.99
C HIS A 59 -5.99 -1.75 16.22
N ARG A 60 -6.57 -2.97 16.15
CA ARG A 60 -5.80 -4.21 16.28
C ARG A 60 -4.88 -4.43 15.07
N LEU A 61 -5.42 -4.24 13.85
CA LEU A 61 -4.64 -4.34 12.63
C LEU A 61 -3.46 -3.36 12.61
N LEU A 62 -3.68 -2.10 13.02
CA LEU A 62 -2.62 -1.09 13.07
C LEU A 62 -1.50 -1.42 14.07
N ARG A 63 -1.77 -2.22 15.11
CA ARG A 63 -0.76 -2.66 16.09
C ARG A 63 0.00 -3.91 15.68
N ASN A 64 -0.50 -4.64 14.68
CA ASN A 64 0.15 -5.85 14.19
C ASN A 64 1.12 -5.50 13.08
N SER A 65 2.41 -5.81 13.26
CA SER A 65 3.46 -5.54 12.25
C SER A 65 3.29 -6.37 10.98
N GLU A 66 2.62 -7.50 11.05
CA GLU A 66 2.36 -8.40 9.91
C GLU A 66 1.22 -7.91 9.01
N THR A 67 0.45 -6.90 9.43
CA THR A 67 -0.69 -6.38 8.66
C THR A 67 -0.51 -4.92 8.31
N GLN A 68 -1.06 -4.54 7.15
CA GLN A 68 -1.15 -3.15 6.71
C GLN A 68 -2.58 -2.85 6.26
N VAL A 69 -3.19 -1.84 6.86
CA VAL A 69 -4.50 -1.35 6.40
C VAL A 69 -4.29 -0.47 5.18
N VAL A 70 -4.71 -0.96 4.01
CA VAL A 70 -4.51 -0.30 2.71
C VAL A 70 -5.76 0.40 2.19
N GLY A 71 -6.92 0.12 2.77
CA GLY A 71 -8.16 0.79 2.39
C GLY A 71 -9.33 0.46 3.30
N PHE A 72 -10.37 1.28 3.20
CA PHE A 72 -11.65 0.96 3.83
C PHE A 72 -12.83 1.55 3.06
N ALA A 73 -14.00 0.92 3.21
CA ALA A 73 -15.29 1.38 2.69
C ALA A 73 -16.22 1.74 3.85
N GLU A 74 -16.70 2.98 3.89
CA GLU A 74 -17.65 3.47 4.90
C GLU A 74 -18.58 4.53 4.30
N VAL A 75 -19.89 4.32 4.43
CA VAL A 75 -20.91 5.21 3.87
C VAL A 75 -21.14 6.47 4.71
N ALA A 76 -20.93 6.38 6.02
CA ALA A 76 -21.12 7.51 6.93
C ALA A 76 -19.85 8.40 6.96
N LYS A 77 -19.97 9.63 6.43
CA LYS A 77 -18.83 10.56 6.31
C LYS A 77 -18.09 10.77 7.62
N VAL A 78 -18.78 10.98 8.73
CA VAL A 78 -18.16 11.21 10.05
C VAL A 78 -17.28 10.03 10.48
N ARG A 79 -17.72 8.79 10.24
CA ARG A 79 -16.96 7.58 10.55
C ARG A 79 -15.79 7.40 9.61
N SER A 80 -16.00 7.71 8.33
CA SER A 80 -14.97 7.69 7.30
C SER A 80 -13.84 8.65 7.64
N ASP A 81 -14.14 9.92 7.93
CA ASP A 81 -13.16 10.95 8.29
C ASP A 81 -12.36 10.55 9.54
N HIS A 82 -13.04 10.00 10.55
CA HIS A 82 -12.38 9.54 11.77
C HIS A 82 -11.44 8.34 11.54
N THR A 83 -11.88 7.35 10.76
CA THR A 83 -11.07 6.18 10.43
C THR A 83 -9.86 6.58 9.58
N LYS A 84 -10.05 7.49 8.64
CA LYS A 84 -8.97 8.05 7.83
C LYS A 84 -7.91 8.70 8.71
N GLN A 85 -8.29 9.60 9.61
CA GLN A 85 -7.37 10.26 10.54
C GLN A 85 -6.62 9.25 11.43
N LEU A 86 -7.29 8.19 11.88
CA LEU A 86 -6.70 7.14 12.69
C LEU A 86 -5.59 6.40 11.94
N VAL A 87 -5.86 5.96 10.71
CA VAL A 87 -4.93 5.18 9.88
C VAL A 87 -3.77 6.05 9.40
N GLU A 88 -4.06 7.22 8.84
CA GLU A 88 -3.04 8.15 8.37
C GLU A 88 -2.17 8.67 9.53
N GLY A 89 -2.76 8.94 10.69
CA GLY A 89 -2.03 9.34 11.88
C GLY A 89 -1.12 8.25 12.43
N HIS A 90 -1.49 6.97 12.29
CA HIS A 90 -0.65 5.84 12.71
C HIS A 90 0.56 5.70 11.79
N TYR A 91 0.35 5.63 10.48
CA TYR A 91 1.43 5.42 9.51
C TYR A 91 2.24 6.69 9.26
N GLY A 92 1.64 7.87 9.37
CA GLY A 92 2.30 9.16 9.20
C GLY A 92 3.41 9.42 10.23
N LYS A 93 3.29 8.87 11.45
CA LYS A 93 4.33 8.98 12.48
C LYS A 93 5.66 8.36 12.08
N ASN A 94 5.61 7.36 11.21
CA ASN A 94 6.78 6.61 10.76
C ASN A 94 7.28 7.05 9.37
N THR A 95 6.69 8.11 8.80
CA THR A 95 7.06 8.63 7.48
C THR A 95 7.83 9.94 7.64
N PRO A 96 8.99 10.13 7.00
CA PRO A 96 9.83 11.34 7.17
C PRO A 96 9.11 12.66 6.91
N ALA A 97 8.08 12.66 6.08
CA ALA A 97 7.27 13.85 5.74
C ALA A 97 5.96 13.96 6.54
N GLY A 98 5.67 13.01 7.45
CA GLY A 98 4.40 12.99 8.19
C GLY A 98 3.15 12.70 7.35
N ASN A 99 3.32 12.50 6.05
CA ASN A 99 2.23 12.32 5.09
C ASN A 99 2.31 10.93 4.46
N TRP A 100 1.60 9.97 5.03
CA TRP A 100 1.39 8.68 4.39
C TRP A 100 0.15 8.74 3.47
N LYS A 101 0.32 8.34 2.20
CA LYS A 101 -0.73 8.43 1.15
C LYS A 101 -1.18 7.08 0.62
N GLY A 102 -0.95 6.00 1.33
CA GLY A 102 -1.26 4.64 0.87
C GLY A 102 -2.68 4.15 1.21
N LEU A 103 -3.63 5.03 1.59
CA LEU A 103 -4.96 4.63 2.02
C LEU A 103 -6.02 4.93 0.96
N THR A 104 -6.69 3.89 0.49
CA THR A 104 -7.88 4.02 -0.36
C THR A 104 -9.12 4.16 0.52
N VAL A 105 -9.90 5.22 0.30
CA VAL A 105 -11.14 5.49 1.02
C VAL A 105 -12.29 5.58 0.02
N THR A 106 -13.27 4.70 0.16
CA THR A 106 -14.44 4.67 -0.72
C THR A 106 -15.74 4.52 0.07
N LYS A 107 -16.88 4.74 -0.58
CA LYS A 107 -18.20 4.41 -0.06
C LYS A 107 -18.71 3.07 -0.58
N ASP A 108 -18.23 2.65 -1.75
CA ASP A 108 -18.59 1.38 -2.37
C ASP A 108 -17.48 0.35 -2.10
N TYR A 109 -17.81 -0.68 -1.34
CA TYR A 109 -16.86 -1.75 -1.03
C TYR A 109 -16.40 -2.55 -2.25
N ARG A 110 -17.17 -2.52 -3.37
CA ARG A 110 -16.78 -3.20 -4.62
C ARG A 110 -15.53 -2.58 -5.22
N GLU A 111 -15.39 -1.24 -5.13
CA GLU A 111 -14.16 -0.55 -5.55
C GLU A 111 -12.96 -1.01 -4.72
N LEU A 112 -13.19 -1.31 -3.45
CA LEU A 112 -12.14 -1.79 -2.55
C LEU A 112 -11.73 -3.22 -2.87
N LEU A 113 -12.70 -4.10 -3.20
CA LEU A 113 -12.45 -5.49 -3.59
C LEU A 113 -11.76 -5.62 -4.96
N ALA A 114 -11.90 -4.62 -5.82
CA ALA A 114 -11.24 -4.58 -7.13
C ALA A 114 -9.74 -4.18 -7.07
N LEU A 115 -9.21 -3.84 -5.90
CA LEU A 115 -7.81 -3.47 -5.74
C LEU A 115 -6.90 -4.71 -5.75
N GLU A 116 -6.03 -4.83 -6.73
CA GLU A 116 -5.11 -5.97 -6.91
C GLU A 116 -4.15 -6.20 -5.73
N HIS A 117 -3.90 -5.18 -4.93
CA HIS A 117 -2.96 -5.24 -3.80
C HIS A 117 -3.63 -5.54 -2.45
N VAL A 118 -4.91 -5.90 -2.44
CA VAL A 118 -5.63 -6.33 -1.24
C VAL A 118 -5.54 -7.84 -1.09
N ASP A 119 -4.90 -8.30 -0.01
CA ASP A 119 -4.70 -9.73 0.28
C ASP A 119 -5.84 -10.31 1.13
N ALA A 120 -6.46 -9.48 1.98
CA ALA A 120 -7.51 -9.90 2.90
C ALA A 120 -8.53 -8.79 3.14
N VAL A 121 -9.76 -9.19 3.44
CA VAL A 121 -10.86 -8.26 3.73
C VAL A 121 -11.43 -8.55 5.11
N LEU A 122 -11.59 -7.51 5.93
CA LEU A 122 -12.29 -7.56 7.19
C LEU A 122 -13.66 -6.89 7.03
N ILE A 123 -14.73 -7.66 7.23
CA ILE A 123 -16.11 -7.16 7.12
C ILE A 123 -16.64 -6.95 8.55
N ALA A 124 -17.04 -5.71 8.85
CA ALA A 124 -17.58 -5.30 10.15
C ALA A 124 -18.88 -4.48 10.00
N THR A 125 -19.63 -4.80 8.96
CA THR A 125 -20.95 -4.23 8.69
C THR A 125 -21.99 -4.84 9.65
N PRO A 126 -23.19 -4.23 9.80
CA PRO A 126 -24.31 -4.87 10.46
C PRO A 126 -24.71 -6.19 9.78
N ASP A 127 -25.31 -7.12 10.54
CA ASP A 127 -25.57 -8.50 10.13
C ASP A 127 -26.27 -8.65 8.77
N HIS A 128 -27.24 -7.79 8.49
CA HIS A 128 -27.99 -7.79 7.22
C HIS A 128 -27.15 -7.37 6.01
N TRP A 129 -25.97 -6.77 6.21
CA TRP A 129 -25.03 -6.38 5.15
C TRP A 129 -23.79 -7.30 5.06
N HIS A 130 -23.68 -8.32 5.93
CA HIS A 130 -22.52 -9.23 5.91
C HIS A 130 -22.51 -10.17 4.70
N GLY A 131 -23.69 -10.61 4.25
CA GLY A 131 -23.81 -11.64 3.22
C GLY A 131 -23.22 -11.23 1.88
N GLU A 132 -23.62 -10.08 1.36
CA GLU A 132 -23.24 -9.63 0.02
C GLU A 132 -21.71 -9.45 -0.14
N PRO A 133 -21.00 -8.72 0.73
CA PRO A 133 -19.54 -8.56 0.58
C PRO A 133 -18.75 -9.85 0.85
N THR A 134 -19.36 -10.88 1.43
CA THR A 134 -18.68 -12.16 1.68
C THR A 134 -18.70 -13.08 0.46
N ILE A 135 -19.65 -12.87 -0.46
CA ILE A 135 -19.86 -13.76 -1.63
C ILE A 135 -19.17 -13.22 -2.89
N LEU A 136 -18.82 -11.95 -2.93
CA LEU A 136 -18.14 -11.28 -4.04
C LEU A 136 -16.63 -11.44 -3.94
#